data_08d318ada10407467bd6d9eea9b61d52
#
_entry.id   08d318ada10407467bd6d9eea9b61d52
#
_cell.length_a   1.000
_cell.length_b   1.000
_cell.length_c   1.000
_cell.angle_alpha   90.00
_cell.angle_beta   90.00
_cell.angle_gamma   90.00
#
_symmetry.space_group_name_H-M   'P 1'
#
loop_
_entity.id
_entity.type
_entity.pdbx_description
1 polymer ?
#
loop_
_entity_poly.entity_id
_entity_poly.type
_entity_poly.pdbx_seq_one_letter_code
_entity_poly.pdbx_strand_id
1 'polypeptide(L)'
;MDTTYTGTLQISVVSALGMTPIPGATVTVSYTGDPDSPLETMTTDESGQTPTITLDAPPRELSLSPDITAQPYSEYNIQVTAEGFEPVLVSGSEILAGEFSLQPIRMNPLNVTEEEEKVVVIPAHTLFGEYPPKIPEEEIKPMNETGEIVLSRVVIPEYVIVHDGVPEDPTARNYWVRYKDYIKNVASSEIYSTWPESAIYANILVIQSFTLNRIYTEWYRGRAVSYTHL
;
A
#
# COMPACT_ATOMS: atom_id res chain seq x y z
N MET A 1 31.69 -0.64 14.93
CA MET A 1 30.40 -0.63 15.64
C MET A 1 29.37 -0.83 14.56
N ASP A 2 28.76 -2.00 14.51
CA ASP A 2 27.62 -2.20 13.63
C ASP A 2 26.50 -1.28 14.11
N THR A 3 26.21 -0.26 13.32
CA THR A 3 25.08 0.63 13.61
C THR A 3 23.82 -0.12 13.22
N THR A 4 23.10 -0.67 14.18
CA THR A 4 21.81 -1.30 13.94
C THR A 4 20.82 -0.18 13.65
N TYR A 5 20.24 -0.18 12.46
CA TYR A 5 19.19 0.73 12.08
C TYR A 5 17.84 0.09 12.44
N THR A 6 16.90 0.89 12.89
CA THR A 6 15.59 0.39 13.33
C THR A 6 14.46 1.29 12.83
N GLY A 7 13.30 0.67 12.61
CA GLY A 7 12.02 1.36 12.47
C GLY A 7 11.07 0.95 13.59
N THR A 8 9.89 1.53 13.62
CA THR A 8 8.88 1.22 14.63
C THR A 8 7.59 0.73 13.98
N LEU A 9 6.91 -0.20 14.65
CA LEU A 9 5.67 -0.81 14.19
C LEU A 9 4.61 -0.75 15.29
N GLN A 10 3.40 -0.39 14.91
CA GLN A 10 2.18 -0.56 15.70
C GLN A 10 1.14 -1.30 14.87
N ILE A 11 0.38 -2.19 15.48
CA ILE A 11 -0.68 -2.94 14.83
C ILE A 11 -2.03 -2.45 15.37
N SER A 12 -3.00 -2.23 14.47
CA SER A 12 -4.37 -1.87 14.81
C SER A 12 -5.31 -2.97 14.33
N VAL A 13 -6.04 -3.59 15.25
CA VAL A 13 -6.91 -4.74 14.98
C VAL A 13 -8.36 -4.34 15.14
N VAL A 14 -9.16 -4.52 14.09
CA VAL A 14 -10.58 -4.21 14.09
C VAL A 14 -11.41 -5.34 13.48
N SER A 15 -12.66 -5.43 13.88
CA SER A 15 -13.62 -6.32 13.21
C SER A 15 -13.90 -5.85 11.79
N ALA A 16 -13.96 -6.77 10.84
CA ALA A 16 -14.39 -6.48 9.46
C ALA A 16 -15.86 -6.01 9.41
N LEU A 17 -16.66 -6.41 10.40
CA LEU A 17 -18.02 -5.95 10.57
C LEU A 17 -18.05 -4.73 11.52
N GLY A 18 -18.44 -3.57 11.00
CA GLY A 18 -18.61 -2.35 11.78
C GLY A 18 -17.34 -1.63 12.19
N MET A 19 -16.15 -2.12 11.83
CA MET A 19 -14.84 -1.50 12.14
C MET A 19 -14.63 -1.25 13.65
N THR A 20 -15.22 -2.07 14.50
CA THR A 20 -15.06 -1.98 15.96
C THR A 20 -13.69 -2.51 16.38
N PRO A 21 -12.98 -1.86 17.32
CA PRO A 21 -11.74 -2.37 17.88
C PRO A 21 -11.90 -3.76 18.47
N ILE A 22 -10.86 -4.59 18.39
CA ILE A 22 -10.79 -5.92 19.02
C ILE A 22 -9.75 -5.85 20.14
N PRO A 23 -10.15 -5.67 21.39
CA PRO A 23 -9.23 -5.72 22.52
C PRO A 23 -8.84 -7.16 22.87
N GLY A 24 -7.63 -7.33 23.42
CA GLY A 24 -7.12 -8.63 23.86
C GLY A 24 -6.75 -9.59 22.74
N ALA A 25 -6.72 -9.12 21.47
CA ALA A 25 -6.18 -9.92 20.37
C ALA A 25 -4.68 -10.18 20.61
N THR A 26 -4.26 -11.43 20.43
CA THR A 26 -2.85 -11.80 20.51
C THR A 26 -2.19 -11.54 19.16
N VAL A 27 -1.11 -10.76 19.17
CA VAL A 27 -0.32 -10.38 17.99
C VAL A 27 1.09 -10.92 18.15
N THR A 28 1.53 -11.74 17.22
CA THR A 28 2.89 -12.29 17.16
C THR A 28 3.61 -11.75 15.93
N VAL A 29 4.81 -11.21 16.13
CA VAL A 29 5.68 -10.69 15.06
C VAL A 29 6.90 -11.58 14.93
N SER A 30 7.22 -12.01 13.72
CA SER A 30 8.42 -12.79 13.38
C SER A 30 9.08 -12.24 12.11
N TYR A 31 10.32 -12.63 11.87
CA TYR A 31 11.00 -12.32 10.63
C TYR A 31 10.41 -13.15 9.48
N THR A 32 10.19 -12.55 8.30
CA THR A 32 9.62 -13.30 7.16
C THR A 32 10.50 -14.47 6.75
N GLY A 33 11.83 -14.34 6.89
CA GLY A 33 12.79 -15.41 6.63
C GLY A 33 12.87 -16.50 7.72
N ASP A 34 12.28 -16.26 8.90
CA ASP A 34 12.25 -17.21 10.03
C ASP A 34 10.90 -17.10 10.78
N PRO A 35 9.81 -17.58 10.17
CA PRO A 35 8.47 -17.40 10.71
C PRO A 35 8.21 -18.17 12.01
N ASP A 36 8.98 -19.21 12.26
CA ASP A 36 8.82 -20.09 13.44
C ASP A 36 9.50 -19.52 14.72
N SER A 37 10.25 -18.43 14.59
CA SER A 37 10.95 -17.76 15.69
C SER A 37 10.29 -16.42 16.01
N PRO A 38 9.30 -16.38 16.94
CA PRO A 38 8.68 -15.12 17.34
C PRO A 38 9.70 -14.14 17.93
N LEU A 39 9.71 -12.91 17.42
CA LEU A 39 10.50 -11.81 17.98
C LEU A 39 9.77 -11.12 19.12
N GLU A 40 8.47 -10.88 18.92
CA GLU A 40 7.60 -10.21 19.88
C GLU A 40 6.21 -10.86 19.90
N THR A 41 5.62 -10.96 21.10
CA THR A 41 4.22 -11.35 21.28
C THR A 41 3.56 -10.36 22.22
N MET A 42 2.48 -9.76 21.79
CA MET A 42 1.78 -8.69 22.51
C MET A 42 0.27 -8.84 22.39
N THR A 43 -0.47 -8.06 23.15
CA THR A 43 -1.93 -7.99 23.07
C THR A 43 -2.40 -6.59 22.74
N THR A 44 -3.55 -6.50 22.06
CA THR A 44 -4.19 -5.22 21.79
C THR A 44 -4.90 -4.67 23.03
N ASP A 45 -4.89 -3.34 23.16
CA ASP A 45 -5.62 -2.58 24.18
C ASP A 45 -7.12 -2.43 23.83
N GLU A 46 -7.85 -1.64 24.64
CA GLU A 46 -9.28 -1.36 24.40
C GLU A 46 -9.56 -0.63 23.08
N SER A 47 -8.58 0.04 22.50
CA SER A 47 -8.64 0.68 21.20
C SER A 47 -8.30 -0.26 20.04
N GLY A 48 -7.99 -1.53 20.33
CA GLY A 48 -7.55 -2.51 19.36
C GLY A 48 -6.12 -2.29 18.89
N GLN A 49 -5.30 -1.54 19.63
CA GLN A 49 -3.93 -1.19 19.25
C GLN A 49 -2.91 -1.96 20.13
N THR A 50 -1.79 -2.36 19.50
CA THR A 50 -0.65 -2.89 20.23
C THR A 50 0.21 -1.75 20.81
N PRO A 51 1.08 -2.01 21.78
CA PRO A 51 2.25 -1.17 22.01
C PRO A 51 3.05 -1.00 20.73
N THR A 52 3.74 0.14 20.59
CA THR A 52 4.71 0.34 19.51
C THR A 52 5.98 -0.46 19.84
N ILE A 53 6.44 -1.26 18.89
CA ILE A 53 7.68 -2.05 18.98
C ILE A 53 8.75 -1.49 18.05
N THR A 54 10.01 -1.77 18.38
CA THR A 54 11.17 -1.40 17.56
C THR A 54 11.70 -2.65 16.88
N LEU A 55 11.87 -2.58 15.56
CA LEU A 55 12.31 -3.68 14.71
C LEU A 55 13.53 -3.27 13.88
N ASP A 56 14.40 -4.22 13.59
CA ASP A 56 15.59 -3.98 12.76
C ASP A 56 15.20 -3.63 11.33
N ALA A 57 15.96 -2.70 10.75
CA ALA A 57 15.78 -2.27 9.36
C ALA A 57 17.16 -2.03 8.72
N PRO A 58 17.27 -2.11 7.38
CA PRO A 58 18.49 -1.71 6.67
C PRO A 58 18.78 -0.21 6.82
N PRO A 59 20.01 0.22 6.49
CA PRO A 59 20.38 1.63 6.54
C PRO A 59 19.42 2.53 5.73
N ARG A 60 19.05 3.67 6.32
CA ARG A 60 18.13 4.63 5.68
C ARG A 60 18.60 5.12 4.31
N GLU A 61 19.92 5.21 4.14
CA GLU A 61 20.58 5.64 2.92
C GLU A 61 20.18 4.79 1.71
N LEU A 62 19.84 3.51 1.96
CA LEU A 62 19.39 2.61 0.90
C LEU A 62 18.07 3.05 0.29
N SER A 63 17.14 3.59 1.07
CA SER A 63 15.85 4.07 0.57
C SER A 63 15.92 5.47 -0.06
N LEU A 64 17.02 6.18 0.10
CA LEU A 64 17.22 7.54 -0.43
C LEU A 64 17.95 7.58 -1.76
N SER A 65 18.48 6.46 -2.22
CA SER A 65 19.26 6.39 -3.47
C SER A 65 18.41 5.78 -4.59
N PRO A 66 18.20 6.48 -5.71
CA PRO A 66 17.39 6.00 -6.82
C PRO A 66 17.98 4.82 -7.59
N ASP A 67 19.30 4.59 -7.48
CA ASP A 67 20.04 3.57 -8.24
C ASP A 67 20.37 2.32 -7.42
N ILE A 68 19.68 2.13 -6.30
CA ILE A 68 19.97 1.01 -5.40
C ILE A 68 19.30 -0.26 -5.88
N THR A 69 20.08 -1.36 -5.86
CA THR A 69 19.61 -2.72 -6.14
C THR A 69 19.33 -3.52 -4.87
N ALA A 70 19.79 -3.04 -3.70
CA ALA A 70 19.59 -3.68 -2.41
C ALA A 70 18.22 -3.30 -1.82
N GLN A 71 17.55 -4.26 -1.19
CA GLN A 71 16.29 -4.04 -0.49
C GLN A 71 16.48 -3.04 0.65
N PRO A 72 15.74 -1.91 0.68
CA PRO A 72 15.95 -0.85 1.67
C PRO A 72 15.08 -0.99 2.94
N TYR A 73 14.38 -2.08 3.11
CA TYR A 73 13.52 -2.38 4.25
C TYR A 73 13.69 -3.83 4.70
N SER A 74 13.28 -4.12 5.94
CA SER A 74 13.11 -5.49 6.44
C SER A 74 11.66 -5.90 6.34
N GLU A 75 11.40 -7.20 6.13
CA GLU A 75 10.07 -7.78 6.03
C GLU A 75 9.74 -8.63 7.26
N TYR A 76 8.54 -8.43 7.80
CA TYR A 76 8.06 -9.13 8.97
C TYR A 76 6.70 -9.78 8.72
N ASN A 77 6.49 -10.93 9.35
CA ASN A 77 5.20 -11.57 9.45
C ASN A 77 4.48 -11.09 10.72
N ILE A 78 3.18 -10.89 10.62
CA ILE A 78 2.32 -10.49 11.73
C ILE A 78 1.16 -11.47 11.77
N GLN A 79 1.13 -12.33 12.79
CA GLN A 79 0.03 -13.25 13.04
C GLN A 79 -0.87 -12.70 14.14
N VAL A 80 -2.18 -12.68 13.88
CA VAL A 80 -3.17 -12.19 14.85
C VAL A 80 -4.23 -13.23 15.09
N THR A 81 -4.47 -13.52 16.38
CA THR A 81 -5.55 -14.38 16.83
C THR A 81 -6.41 -13.67 17.86
N ALA A 82 -7.72 -13.88 17.83
CA ALA A 82 -8.67 -13.35 18.80
C ALA A 82 -9.83 -14.32 18.97
N GLU A 83 -10.38 -14.39 20.19
CA GLU A 83 -11.54 -15.24 20.46
C GLU A 83 -12.76 -14.79 19.63
N GLY A 84 -13.38 -15.71 18.93
CA GLY A 84 -14.54 -15.44 18.07
C GLY A 84 -14.22 -14.85 16.70
N PHE A 85 -12.95 -14.84 16.29
CA PHE A 85 -12.51 -14.34 15.00
C PHE A 85 -11.62 -15.34 14.25
N GLU A 86 -11.67 -15.28 12.92
CA GLU A 86 -10.76 -16.02 12.04
C GLU A 86 -9.33 -15.48 12.24
N PRO A 87 -8.30 -16.35 12.39
CA PRO A 87 -6.93 -15.88 12.48
C PRO A 87 -6.49 -15.18 11.19
N VAL A 88 -5.58 -14.23 11.32
CA VAL A 88 -5.03 -13.47 10.19
C VAL A 88 -3.52 -13.53 10.24
N LEU A 89 -2.90 -13.90 9.11
CA LEU A 89 -1.47 -13.77 8.88
C LEU A 89 -1.22 -12.71 7.80
N VAL A 90 -0.43 -11.69 8.15
CA VAL A 90 0.13 -10.73 7.20
C VAL A 90 1.60 -11.07 7.01
N SER A 91 2.01 -11.34 5.78
CA SER A 91 3.39 -11.63 5.43
C SER A 91 3.96 -10.53 4.54
N GLY A 92 5.19 -10.10 4.83
CA GLY A 92 5.88 -9.06 4.07
C GLY A 92 5.60 -7.63 4.56
N SER A 93 5.25 -7.43 5.83
CA SER A 93 5.13 -6.08 6.39
C SER A 93 6.49 -5.39 6.41
N GLU A 94 6.60 -4.26 5.69
CA GLU A 94 7.85 -3.55 5.46
C GLU A 94 8.18 -2.58 6.58
N ILE A 95 9.43 -2.62 7.08
CA ILE A 95 9.95 -1.71 8.10
C ILE A 95 11.15 -0.95 7.54
N LEU A 96 11.01 0.36 7.47
CA LEU A 96 12.03 1.30 7.01
C LEU A 96 12.73 1.97 8.21
N ALA A 97 14.03 2.21 8.08
CA ALA A 97 14.82 2.84 9.15
C ALA A 97 14.35 4.26 9.47
N GLY A 98 14.09 4.50 10.77
CA GLY A 98 13.67 5.80 11.29
C GLY A 98 12.20 6.14 11.06
N GLU A 99 11.42 5.22 10.46
CA GLU A 99 10.00 5.46 10.16
C GLU A 99 9.08 4.74 11.16
N PHE A 100 7.87 5.28 11.29
CA PHE A 100 6.77 4.67 12.01
C PHE A 100 5.82 4.00 11.03
N SER A 101 5.63 2.68 11.20
CA SER A 101 4.70 1.89 10.41
C SER A 101 3.46 1.55 11.23
N LEU A 102 2.28 1.75 10.64
CA LEU A 102 1.01 1.31 11.22
C LEU A 102 0.42 0.22 10.33
N GLN A 103 0.27 -1.00 10.87
CA GLN A 103 -0.35 -2.11 10.17
C GLN A 103 -1.82 -2.28 10.61
N PRO A 104 -2.79 -1.88 9.78
CA PRO A 104 -4.19 -2.15 10.05
C PRO A 104 -4.54 -3.60 9.68
N ILE A 105 -5.22 -4.29 10.59
CA ILE A 105 -5.69 -5.65 10.40
C ILE A 105 -7.20 -5.70 10.62
N ARG A 106 -7.90 -6.36 9.70
CA ARG A 106 -9.34 -6.60 9.78
C ARG A 106 -9.59 -8.09 9.92
N MET A 107 -10.21 -8.48 11.04
CA MET A 107 -10.55 -9.86 11.33
C MET A 107 -12.03 -10.12 11.06
N ASN A 108 -12.34 -11.21 10.38
CA ASN A 108 -13.71 -11.66 10.21
C ASN A 108 -14.16 -12.38 11.48
N PRO A 109 -15.40 -12.16 11.96
CA PRO A 109 -15.98 -13.02 12.98
C PRO A 109 -16.06 -14.47 12.47
N LEU A 110 -15.80 -15.44 13.36
CA LEU A 110 -15.93 -16.85 13.03
C LEU A 110 -17.36 -17.14 12.53
N ASN A 111 -17.46 -17.54 11.26
CA ASN A 111 -18.65 -18.23 10.78
C ASN A 111 -18.50 -19.70 11.15
N VAL A 112 -19.48 -20.27 11.81
CA VAL A 112 -19.50 -21.60 12.48
C VAL A 112 -19.13 -22.80 11.57
N THR A 113 -18.69 -22.59 10.34
CA THR A 113 -18.53 -23.65 9.36
C THR A 113 -17.11 -24.01 8.93
N GLU A 114 -16.12 -23.10 9.00
CA GLU A 114 -14.72 -23.44 8.67
C GLU A 114 -13.77 -22.41 9.29
N GLU A 115 -12.78 -22.87 10.05
CA GLU A 115 -11.64 -22.08 10.51
C GLU A 115 -10.59 -22.06 9.41
N GLU A 116 -10.64 -21.06 8.53
CA GLU A 116 -9.57 -20.79 7.57
C GLU A 116 -8.73 -19.60 8.04
N GLU A 117 -7.41 -19.78 8.11
CA GLU A 117 -6.50 -18.66 8.35
C GLU A 117 -6.47 -17.75 7.12
N LYS A 118 -6.81 -16.47 7.31
CA LYS A 118 -6.69 -15.47 6.27
C LYS A 118 -5.23 -15.06 6.11
N VAL A 119 -4.62 -15.45 5.00
CA VAL A 119 -3.25 -15.03 4.66
C VAL A 119 -3.29 -13.82 3.74
N VAL A 120 -2.66 -12.74 4.15
CA VAL A 120 -2.44 -11.54 3.35
C VAL A 120 -0.95 -11.43 3.05
N VAL A 121 -0.59 -11.55 1.78
CA VAL A 121 0.79 -11.36 1.32
C VAL A 121 0.95 -9.95 0.78
N ILE A 122 1.87 -9.19 1.34
CA ILE A 122 2.28 -7.89 0.81
C ILE A 122 3.39 -8.17 -0.20
N PRO A 123 3.18 -7.86 -1.49
CA PRO A 123 4.24 -8.07 -2.49
C PRO A 123 5.41 -7.14 -2.23
N ALA A 124 6.61 -7.60 -2.59
CA ALA A 124 7.81 -6.79 -2.48
C ALA A 124 7.69 -5.48 -3.27
N HIS A 125 8.30 -4.44 -2.73
CA HIS A 125 8.29 -3.11 -3.34
C HIS A 125 9.05 -3.11 -4.68
N THR A 126 8.52 -2.42 -5.69
CA THR A 126 9.12 -2.37 -7.04
C THR A 126 10.11 -1.23 -7.25
N LEU A 127 10.43 -0.45 -6.19
CA LEU A 127 11.34 0.69 -6.28
C LEU A 127 12.83 0.32 -6.16
N PHE A 128 13.15 -0.96 -5.93
CA PHE A 128 14.54 -1.44 -5.83
C PHE A 128 14.76 -2.65 -6.75
N GLY A 129 16.03 -2.95 -7.04
CA GLY A 129 16.40 -4.08 -7.91
C GLY A 129 16.50 -3.70 -9.39
N GLU A 130 16.82 -4.69 -10.22
CA GLU A 130 16.89 -4.54 -11.67
C GLU A 130 15.56 -4.99 -12.28
N TYR A 131 14.80 -4.04 -12.82
CA TYR A 131 13.55 -4.30 -13.54
C TYR A 131 13.73 -4.04 -15.03
N PRO A 132 13.01 -4.76 -15.89
CA PRO A 132 12.98 -4.42 -17.30
C PRO A 132 12.51 -2.97 -17.48
N PRO A 133 13.04 -2.25 -18.48
CA PRO A 133 12.62 -0.88 -18.74
C PRO A 133 11.10 -0.83 -18.95
N LYS A 134 10.47 0.18 -18.34
CA LYS A 134 9.03 0.44 -18.55
C LYS A 134 8.77 0.56 -20.04
N ILE A 135 7.72 -0.11 -20.52
CA ILE A 135 7.27 0.05 -21.90
C ILE A 135 6.89 1.53 -22.07
N PRO A 136 7.48 2.28 -23.04
CA PRO A 136 7.12 3.65 -23.27
C PRO A 136 5.60 3.73 -23.51
N GLU A 137 4.91 4.51 -22.71
CA GLU A 137 3.52 4.87 -23.04
C GLU A 137 3.58 5.59 -24.37
N GLU A 138 2.90 5.09 -25.40
CA GLU A 138 2.82 5.80 -26.69
C GLU A 138 2.12 7.14 -26.46
N GLU A 139 2.91 8.19 -26.34
CA GLU A 139 2.42 9.55 -26.08
C GLU A 139 1.68 10.16 -27.27
N ILE A 140 1.63 9.50 -28.41
CA ILE A 140 0.89 9.96 -29.56
C ILE A 140 -0.60 9.73 -29.34
N LYS A 141 -1.17 10.56 -28.48
CA LYS A 141 -2.62 10.71 -28.40
C LYS A 141 -3.08 11.41 -29.65
N PRO A 142 -3.99 10.83 -30.45
CA PRO A 142 -4.58 11.58 -31.53
C PRO A 142 -5.22 12.84 -30.93
N MET A 143 -4.74 14.02 -31.31
CA MET A 143 -5.42 15.26 -30.97
C MET A 143 -6.77 15.21 -31.70
N ASN A 144 -7.83 14.93 -30.91
CA ASN A 144 -9.16 15.12 -31.48
C ASN A 144 -9.34 16.60 -31.74
N GLU A 145 -9.82 16.91 -32.94
CA GLU A 145 -10.07 18.27 -33.44
C GLU A 145 -11.13 19.04 -32.63
N THR A 146 -11.65 18.48 -31.58
CA THR A 146 -12.73 19.03 -30.74
C THR A 146 -12.20 19.70 -29.47
N GLY A 147 -11.32 20.60 -29.56
CA GLY A 147 -11.06 21.60 -28.54
C GLY A 147 -10.85 21.11 -27.08
N GLU A 148 -9.88 21.67 -26.42
CA GLU A 148 -9.63 21.56 -24.99
C GLU A 148 -10.94 21.69 -24.18
N ILE A 149 -11.31 20.67 -23.41
CA ILE A 149 -12.36 20.85 -22.39
C ILE A 149 -11.74 21.67 -21.26
N VAL A 150 -11.92 22.96 -21.33
CA VAL A 150 -11.60 23.85 -20.21
C VAL A 150 -12.69 23.70 -19.17
N LEU A 151 -12.39 22.96 -18.12
CA LEU A 151 -13.27 22.91 -16.95
C LEU A 151 -13.23 24.26 -16.24
N SER A 152 -14.39 24.82 -15.91
CA SER A 152 -14.50 26.06 -15.13
C SER A 152 -13.94 25.91 -13.69
N ARG A 153 -13.82 24.68 -13.24
CA ARG A 153 -13.18 24.29 -11.97
C ARG A 153 -12.76 22.82 -12.03
N VAL A 154 -11.65 22.51 -11.35
CA VAL A 154 -11.24 21.13 -11.12
C VAL A 154 -12.06 20.54 -9.98
N VAL A 155 -12.70 19.40 -10.20
CA VAL A 155 -13.42 18.65 -9.18
C VAL A 155 -12.66 17.36 -8.91
N ILE A 156 -12.25 17.17 -7.65
CA ILE A 156 -11.61 15.92 -7.22
C ILE A 156 -12.72 14.88 -7.04
N PRO A 157 -12.71 13.76 -7.77
CA PRO A 157 -13.72 12.73 -7.63
C PRO A 157 -13.55 11.98 -6.31
N GLU A 158 -14.65 11.47 -5.75
CA GLU A 158 -14.59 10.60 -4.56
C GLU A 158 -14.01 9.22 -4.89
N TYR A 159 -14.32 8.72 -6.09
CA TYR A 159 -13.87 7.43 -6.59
C TYR A 159 -13.29 7.56 -7.99
N VAL A 160 -12.35 6.68 -8.30
CA VAL A 160 -11.83 6.44 -9.65
C VAL A 160 -12.11 4.99 -10.05
N ILE A 161 -12.23 4.75 -11.34
CA ILE A 161 -12.33 3.40 -11.88
C ILE A 161 -10.93 2.99 -12.31
N VAL A 162 -10.42 1.92 -11.70
CA VAL A 162 -9.14 1.31 -12.06
C VAL A 162 -9.42 0.10 -12.95
N HIS A 163 -8.87 0.12 -14.14
CA HIS A 163 -8.94 -0.97 -15.11
C HIS A 163 -7.68 -1.84 -14.95
N ASP A 164 -7.88 -3.10 -14.56
CA ASP A 164 -6.80 -4.04 -14.28
C ASP A 164 -6.37 -4.76 -15.57
N GLY A 165 -5.75 -4.00 -16.47
CA GLY A 165 -5.28 -4.51 -17.75
C GLY A 165 -4.95 -3.43 -18.77
N VAL A 166 -4.56 -3.85 -19.98
CA VAL A 166 -4.32 -2.90 -21.06
C VAL A 166 -5.63 -2.24 -21.50
N PRO A 167 -5.58 -0.99 -21.97
CA PRO A 167 -6.75 -0.17 -22.26
C PRO A 167 -7.82 -0.78 -23.16
N GLU A 168 -7.40 -1.59 -24.08
CA GLU A 168 -8.24 -2.22 -25.09
C GLU A 168 -8.79 -3.60 -24.67
N ASP A 169 -8.39 -4.11 -23.51
CA ASP A 169 -8.86 -5.42 -23.04
C ASP A 169 -10.26 -5.32 -22.40
N PRO A 170 -11.33 -5.71 -23.10
CA PRO A 170 -12.68 -5.64 -22.55
C PRO A 170 -12.95 -6.72 -21.49
N THR A 171 -12.02 -7.66 -21.29
CA THR A 171 -12.15 -8.75 -20.31
C THR A 171 -11.54 -8.41 -18.98
N ALA A 172 -10.70 -7.38 -18.92
CA ALA A 172 -10.07 -6.91 -17.70
C ALA A 172 -11.10 -6.32 -16.73
N ARG A 173 -10.84 -6.50 -15.43
CA ARG A 173 -11.76 -6.07 -14.38
C ARG A 173 -11.64 -4.57 -14.12
N ASN A 174 -12.77 -3.97 -13.79
CA ASN A 174 -12.86 -2.58 -13.34
C ASN A 174 -13.14 -2.54 -11.85
N TYR A 175 -12.30 -1.80 -11.11
CA TYR A 175 -12.46 -1.61 -9.66
C TYR A 175 -12.82 -0.16 -9.34
N TRP A 176 -13.82 0.04 -8.48
CA TRP A 176 -14.12 1.34 -7.90
C TRP A 176 -13.23 1.56 -6.68
N VAL A 177 -12.27 2.45 -6.79
CA VAL A 177 -11.29 2.75 -5.75
C VAL A 177 -11.51 4.18 -5.26
N ARG A 178 -11.49 4.41 -3.96
CA ARG A 178 -11.53 5.76 -3.43
C ARG A 178 -10.32 6.55 -3.92
N TYR A 179 -10.53 7.76 -4.41
CA TYR A 179 -9.47 8.61 -4.96
C TYR A 179 -8.27 8.74 -4.02
N LYS A 180 -8.54 8.94 -2.71
CA LYS A 180 -7.49 9.04 -1.70
C LYS A 180 -6.65 7.76 -1.59
N ASP A 181 -7.28 6.59 -1.65
CA ASP A 181 -6.58 5.31 -1.53
C ASP A 181 -5.80 4.99 -2.82
N TYR A 182 -6.34 5.37 -3.97
CA TYR A 182 -5.64 5.33 -5.25
C TYR A 182 -4.36 6.19 -5.23
N ILE A 183 -4.45 7.46 -4.81
CA ILE A 183 -3.27 8.35 -4.73
C ILE A 183 -2.23 7.82 -3.75
N LYS A 184 -2.63 7.26 -2.62
CA LYS A 184 -1.71 6.64 -1.67
C LYS A 184 -0.97 5.45 -2.27
N ASN A 185 -1.69 4.57 -2.98
CA ASN A 185 -1.12 3.40 -3.62
C ASN A 185 -0.09 3.80 -4.68
N VAL A 186 -0.44 4.74 -5.57
CA VAL A 186 0.48 5.24 -6.60
C VAL A 186 1.71 5.90 -5.96
N ALA A 187 1.51 6.76 -4.96
CA ALA A 187 2.62 7.44 -4.29
C ALA A 187 3.57 6.45 -3.59
N SER A 188 3.03 5.42 -2.92
CA SER A 188 3.87 4.40 -2.28
C SER A 188 4.64 3.54 -3.28
N SER A 189 4.19 3.46 -4.54
CA SER A 189 4.91 2.77 -5.62
C SER A 189 5.97 3.63 -6.32
N GLU A 190 6.05 4.92 -6.02
CA GLU A 190 6.98 5.85 -6.66
C GLU A 190 8.05 6.42 -5.72
N ILE A 191 7.77 6.47 -4.41
CA ILE A 191 8.64 7.13 -3.43
C ILE A 191 8.48 6.49 -2.04
N TYR A 192 9.59 6.37 -1.29
CA TYR A 192 9.56 5.88 0.09
C TYR A 192 9.20 6.98 1.09
N SER A 193 8.62 6.61 2.23
CA SER A 193 8.29 7.52 3.34
C SER A 193 9.53 8.20 3.96
N THR A 194 10.71 7.65 3.77
CA THR A 194 12.01 8.18 4.22
C THR A 194 12.48 9.44 3.47
N TRP A 195 11.85 9.75 2.32
CA TRP A 195 12.21 10.93 1.54
C TRP A 195 11.76 12.23 2.25
N PRO A 196 12.41 13.38 1.95
CA PRO A 196 11.99 14.66 2.51
C PRO A 196 10.50 14.92 2.24
N GLU A 197 9.78 15.41 3.26
CA GLU A 197 8.34 15.66 3.18
C GLU A 197 7.95 16.57 1.99
N SER A 198 8.79 17.54 1.67
CA SER A 198 8.60 18.41 0.50
C SER A 198 8.65 17.65 -0.83
N ALA A 199 9.49 16.61 -0.93
CA ALA A 199 9.57 15.75 -2.11
C ALA A 199 8.33 14.86 -2.22
N ILE A 200 7.86 14.32 -1.09
CA ILE A 200 6.63 13.52 -1.03
C ILE A 200 5.42 14.37 -1.46
N TYR A 201 5.30 15.60 -0.94
CA TYR A 201 4.20 16.50 -1.34
C TYR A 201 4.26 16.86 -2.82
N ALA A 202 5.45 17.15 -3.35
CA ALA A 202 5.62 17.47 -4.76
C ALA A 202 5.21 16.28 -5.65
N ASN A 203 5.64 15.06 -5.31
CA ASN A 203 5.27 13.84 -6.01
C ASN A 203 3.74 13.61 -5.97
N ILE A 204 3.11 13.72 -4.80
CA ILE A 204 1.65 13.57 -4.66
C ILE A 204 0.90 14.60 -5.53
N LEU A 205 1.35 15.85 -5.59
CA LEU A 205 0.73 16.88 -6.42
C LEU A 205 0.87 16.57 -7.92
N VAL A 206 2.00 16.03 -8.34
CA VAL A 206 2.22 15.59 -9.73
C VAL A 206 1.29 14.43 -10.06
N ILE A 207 1.21 13.40 -9.18
CA ILE A 207 0.29 12.26 -9.36
C ILE A 207 -1.16 12.73 -9.47
N GLN A 208 -1.59 13.64 -8.59
CA GLN A 208 -2.94 14.20 -8.63
C GLN A 208 -3.22 14.92 -9.95
N SER A 209 -2.29 15.79 -10.38
CA SER A 209 -2.42 16.55 -11.61
C SER A 209 -2.52 15.62 -12.83
N PHE A 210 -1.67 14.60 -12.87
CA PHE A 210 -1.66 13.60 -13.94
C PHE A 210 -2.96 12.78 -13.96
N THR A 211 -3.41 12.32 -12.79
CA THR A 211 -4.65 11.53 -12.66
C THR A 211 -5.87 12.34 -13.07
N LEU A 212 -5.99 13.59 -12.59
CA LEU A 212 -7.11 14.46 -12.95
C LEU A 212 -7.10 14.81 -14.45
N ASN A 213 -5.93 15.07 -15.03
CA ASN A 213 -5.81 15.27 -16.46
C ASN A 213 -6.33 14.05 -17.24
N ARG A 214 -5.98 12.83 -16.83
CA ARG A 214 -6.48 11.61 -17.47
C ARG A 214 -7.99 11.44 -17.35
N ILE A 215 -8.56 11.68 -16.18
CA ILE A 215 -10.01 11.56 -15.95
C ILE A 215 -10.80 12.51 -16.82
N TYR A 216 -10.30 13.74 -17.04
CA TYR A 216 -11.03 14.81 -17.70
C TYR A 216 -10.66 15.01 -19.17
N THR A 217 -9.68 14.28 -19.73
CA THR A 217 -9.40 14.32 -21.16
C THR A 217 -10.38 13.44 -21.94
N GLU A 218 -10.76 13.86 -23.14
CA GLU A 218 -11.71 13.14 -24.00
C GLU A 218 -11.28 11.71 -24.30
N TRP A 219 -9.98 11.47 -24.42
CA TRP A 219 -9.44 10.15 -24.73
C TRP A 219 -9.81 9.08 -23.70
N TYR A 220 -9.76 9.41 -22.40
CA TYR A 220 -10.13 8.50 -21.32
C TYR A 220 -11.62 8.56 -20.98
N ARG A 221 -12.26 9.72 -21.20
CA ARG A 221 -13.66 9.94 -20.87
C ARG A 221 -14.61 9.01 -21.62
N GLY A 222 -14.34 8.74 -22.90
CA GLY A 222 -15.13 7.82 -23.72
C GLY A 222 -14.94 6.34 -23.39
N ARG A 223 -13.90 5.99 -22.62
CA ARG A 223 -13.50 4.60 -22.31
C ARG A 223 -13.77 4.18 -20.88
N ALA A 224 -14.29 5.09 -20.04
CA ALA A 224 -14.58 4.88 -18.61
C ALA A 224 -13.37 4.35 -17.80
N VAL A 225 -12.13 4.72 -18.18
CA VAL A 225 -10.92 4.11 -17.65
C VAL A 225 -9.99 5.14 -17.04
N SER A 226 -9.66 4.94 -15.76
CA SER A 226 -8.50 5.53 -15.11
C SER A 226 -7.45 4.44 -15.01
N TYR A 227 -6.29 4.65 -15.64
CA TYR A 227 -5.25 3.64 -15.65
C TYR A 227 -4.37 3.69 -14.42
N THR A 228 -4.10 2.54 -13.86
CA THR A 228 -2.88 2.26 -13.13
C THR A 228 -2.14 1.14 -13.83
N HIS A 229 -0.91 1.40 -14.24
CA HIS A 229 0.07 0.33 -14.33
C HIS A 229 0.63 0.16 -12.93
N LEU A 230 0.32 -0.95 -12.31
CA LEU A 230 1.07 -1.51 -11.20
C LEU A 230 2.30 -2.18 -11.74
#